data_4eaca93863cbc5e50757dd18cd130643
#
_entry.id   4eaca93863cbc5e50757dd18cd130643
#
_cell.length_a   1.000
_cell.length_b   1.000
_cell.length_c   1.000
_cell.angle_alpha   90.00
_cell.angle_beta   90.00
_cell.angle_gamma   90.00
#
_symmetry.space_group_name_H-M   'P 1'
#
loop_
_entity.id
_entity.type
_entity.pdbx_description
1 polymer ?
#
loop_
_entity_poly.entity_id
_entity_poly.type
_entity_poly.pdbx_seq_one_letter_code
_entity_poly.pdbx_strand_id
1 'polypeptide(L)'
;MVTKTKIEQVRKKIDKIDDQILELIQKRGVHAKEIGSLKSQLSAKSSFYKPEREAQILRRLIEKNSGLISDKKVKSIFKELISACLSLEESLQIAFLGPLGTHSEAAVKEHFGSSINLDPRATIDDVFYQVTNGASQFGMVPFENSSEGVVNATLNCLVDEKLLICGETYLDIEHNLAGRATSKISTAKVIASHPQALGQCSKWLENNLPNIKRKLTSSTAKAAELAKSNKDTLCIVGSLAVEKYKLKMHAQNIENHSDNRTRFLIVGNQKISKTGKDKTSLLIQTNNKPGALVKLLKPFEEKKINLF
;
A
#
# COMPACT_ATOMS: atom_id res chain seq x y z
N MET A 1 29.79 -17.49 31.48
CA MET A 1 29.94 -17.99 30.11
C MET A 1 28.64 -18.66 29.67
N VAL A 2 27.93 -18.13 28.70
CA VAL A 2 26.80 -18.83 28.09
C VAL A 2 27.39 -19.93 27.20
N THR A 3 27.22 -21.16 27.57
CA THR A 3 27.80 -22.29 26.82
C THR A 3 27.08 -22.46 25.48
N LYS A 4 27.83 -22.76 24.42
CA LYS A 4 27.34 -23.07 23.06
C LYS A 4 26.17 -24.07 23.10
N THR A 5 26.23 -25.03 24.00
CA THR A 5 25.21 -26.04 24.30
C THR A 5 23.86 -25.46 24.75
N LYS A 6 23.87 -24.36 25.52
CA LYS A 6 22.64 -23.69 26.00
C LYS A 6 21.91 -22.98 24.89
N ILE A 7 22.63 -22.36 23.94
CA ILE A 7 22.07 -21.73 22.74
C ILE A 7 21.42 -22.80 21.86
N GLU A 8 22.07 -23.94 21.65
CA GLU A 8 21.53 -25.05 20.85
C GLU A 8 20.26 -25.66 21.47
N GLN A 9 20.21 -25.76 22.78
CA GLN A 9 19.00 -26.23 23.47
C GLN A 9 17.82 -25.26 23.27
N VAL A 10 18.07 -23.94 23.29
CA VAL A 10 17.02 -22.94 23.04
C VAL A 10 16.58 -22.96 21.57
N ARG A 11 17.52 -23.12 20.63
CA ARG A 11 17.20 -23.27 19.20
C ARG A 11 16.28 -24.46 18.95
N LYS A 12 16.57 -25.62 19.50
CA LYS A 12 15.68 -26.81 19.40
C LYS A 12 14.26 -26.58 19.95
N LYS A 13 14.10 -25.68 20.94
CA LYS A 13 12.77 -25.32 21.44
C LYS A 13 12.06 -24.42 20.43
N ILE A 14 12.80 -23.52 19.77
CA ILE A 14 12.25 -22.67 18.71
C ILE A 14 11.82 -23.54 17.52
N ASP A 15 12.67 -24.47 17.07
CA ASP A 15 12.35 -25.39 15.96
C ASP A 15 11.02 -26.13 16.19
N LYS A 16 10.79 -26.63 17.43
CA LYS A 16 9.51 -27.27 17.77
C LYS A 16 8.31 -26.32 17.71
N ILE A 17 8.50 -25.06 18.07
CA ILE A 17 7.44 -24.04 17.95
C ILE A 17 7.17 -23.73 16.48
N ASP A 18 8.21 -23.66 15.65
CA ASP A 18 8.08 -23.42 14.21
C ASP A 18 7.31 -24.55 13.53
N ASP A 19 7.57 -25.82 13.91
CA ASP A 19 6.77 -26.97 13.45
C ASP A 19 5.28 -26.84 13.81
N GLN A 20 4.98 -26.43 15.05
CA GLN A 20 3.60 -26.19 15.50
C GLN A 20 2.93 -25.04 14.75
N ILE A 21 3.66 -23.94 14.52
CA ILE A 21 3.18 -22.80 13.74
C ILE A 21 2.85 -23.25 12.31
N LEU A 22 3.74 -24.01 11.67
CA LEU A 22 3.53 -24.55 10.33
C LEU A 22 2.26 -25.40 10.27
N GLU A 23 2.08 -26.32 11.23
CA GLU A 23 0.88 -27.16 11.31
C GLU A 23 -0.41 -26.33 11.43
N LEU A 24 -0.40 -25.29 12.29
CA LEU A 24 -1.54 -24.40 12.47
C LEU A 24 -1.84 -23.56 11.23
N ILE A 25 -0.81 -23.11 10.51
CA ILE A 25 -0.94 -22.40 9.23
C ILE A 25 -1.61 -23.31 8.20
N GLN A 26 -1.17 -24.58 8.08
CA GLN A 26 -1.76 -25.54 7.15
C GLN A 26 -3.25 -25.83 7.50
N LYS A 27 -3.57 -26.06 8.78
CA LYS A 27 -4.97 -26.24 9.24
C LYS A 27 -5.83 -25.03 8.88
N ARG A 28 -5.32 -23.83 9.07
CA ARG A 28 -6.01 -22.60 8.68
C ARG A 28 -6.25 -22.52 7.17
N GLY A 29 -5.29 -22.93 6.36
CA GLY A 29 -5.40 -23.01 4.90
C GLY A 29 -6.50 -23.98 4.44
N VAL A 30 -6.59 -25.16 5.08
CA VAL A 30 -7.65 -26.14 4.79
C VAL A 30 -9.03 -25.53 5.05
N HIS A 31 -9.25 -24.88 6.20
CA HIS A 31 -10.54 -24.23 6.49
C HIS A 31 -10.84 -23.03 5.57
N ALA A 32 -9.82 -22.29 5.13
CA ALA A 32 -10.01 -21.21 4.14
C ALA A 32 -10.52 -21.80 2.82
N LYS A 33 -9.90 -22.86 2.32
CA LYS A 33 -10.34 -23.56 1.10
C LYS A 33 -11.76 -24.11 1.22
N GLU A 34 -12.13 -24.65 2.39
CA GLU A 34 -13.48 -25.10 2.67
C GLU A 34 -14.50 -23.96 2.59
N ILE A 35 -14.19 -22.80 3.19
CA ILE A 35 -15.02 -21.59 3.08
C ILE A 35 -15.16 -21.15 1.62
N GLY A 36 -14.10 -21.18 0.83
CA GLY A 36 -14.14 -20.87 -0.60
C GLY A 36 -15.13 -21.77 -1.35
N SER A 37 -15.06 -23.08 -1.12
CA SER A 37 -15.98 -24.06 -1.71
C SER A 37 -17.45 -23.81 -1.31
N LEU A 38 -17.72 -23.45 -0.05
CA LEU A 38 -19.06 -23.13 0.42
C LEU A 38 -19.60 -21.83 -0.20
N LYS A 39 -18.76 -20.79 -0.31
CA LYS A 39 -19.15 -19.52 -0.94
C LYS A 39 -19.49 -19.69 -2.42
N SER A 40 -18.74 -20.50 -3.16
CA SER A 40 -19.00 -20.76 -4.58
C SER A 40 -20.34 -21.51 -4.80
N GLN A 41 -20.78 -22.31 -3.83
CA GLN A 41 -22.10 -22.97 -3.87
C GLN A 41 -23.25 -22.02 -3.57
N LEU A 42 -23.04 -20.99 -2.74
CA LEU A 42 -24.10 -20.06 -2.31
C LEU A 42 -24.46 -19.03 -3.38
N SER A 43 -23.50 -18.50 -4.13
CA SER A 43 -23.74 -17.54 -5.22
C SER A 43 -22.45 -17.31 -6.03
N ALA A 44 -22.55 -17.34 -7.36
CA ALA A 44 -21.47 -16.94 -8.27
C ALA A 44 -21.06 -15.44 -8.14
N LYS A 45 -21.83 -14.63 -7.39
CA LYS A 45 -21.56 -13.20 -7.13
C LYS A 45 -21.06 -12.91 -5.71
N SER A 46 -20.81 -13.93 -4.87
CA SER A 46 -20.32 -13.68 -3.51
C SER A 46 -18.85 -13.26 -3.59
N SER A 47 -18.53 -12.02 -3.18
CA SER A 47 -17.14 -11.59 -3.03
C SER A 47 -16.44 -12.43 -1.97
N PHE A 48 -15.30 -13.02 -2.33
CA PHE A 48 -14.48 -13.82 -1.42
C PHE A 48 -13.73 -12.94 -0.41
N TYR A 49 -13.27 -11.77 -0.85
CA TYR A 49 -12.63 -10.79 0.03
C TYR A 49 -13.66 -10.03 0.86
N LYS A 50 -13.52 -10.06 2.18
CA LYS A 50 -14.37 -9.41 3.16
C LYS A 50 -13.54 -8.52 4.08
N PRO A 51 -13.33 -7.22 3.72
CA PRO A 51 -12.52 -6.28 4.51
C PRO A 51 -12.97 -6.18 5.97
N GLU A 52 -14.29 -6.22 6.20
CA GLU A 52 -14.86 -6.18 7.55
C GLU A 52 -14.44 -7.38 8.40
N ARG A 53 -14.34 -8.58 7.79
CA ARG A 53 -13.88 -9.78 8.48
C ARG A 53 -12.41 -9.73 8.81
N GLU A 54 -11.59 -9.25 7.89
CA GLU A 54 -10.15 -9.03 8.11
C GLU A 54 -9.94 -8.05 9.26
N ALA A 55 -10.63 -6.91 9.25
CA ALA A 55 -10.57 -5.92 10.31
C ALA A 55 -10.93 -6.50 11.69
N GLN A 56 -11.98 -7.36 11.76
CA GLN A 56 -12.36 -8.05 12.99
C GLN A 56 -11.28 -9.00 13.48
N ILE A 57 -10.70 -9.81 12.58
CA ILE A 57 -9.61 -10.74 12.92
C ILE A 57 -8.42 -9.99 13.50
N LEU A 58 -7.95 -8.95 12.81
CA LEU A 58 -6.79 -8.18 13.23
C LEU A 58 -7.02 -7.48 14.56
N ARG A 59 -8.20 -6.87 14.81
CA ARG A 59 -8.53 -6.29 16.11
C ARG A 59 -8.49 -7.30 17.24
N ARG A 60 -9.18 -8.44 17.07
CA ARG A 60 -9.20 -9.52 18.07
C ARG A 60 -7.80 -10.00 18.42
N LEU A 61 -6.90 -10.08 17.43
CA LEU A 61 -5.53 -10.53 17.64
C LEU A 61 -4.70 -9.49 18.40
N ILE A 62 -4.89 -8.22 18.10
CA ILE A 62 -4.23 -7.12 18.81
C ILE A 62 -4.72 -7.03 20.26
N GLU A 63 -6.02 -7.15 20.51
CA GLU A 63 -6.59 -7.19 21.87
C GLU A 63 -6.04 -8.33 22.72
N LYS A 64 -5.65 -9.45 22.08
CA LYS A 64 -5.03 -10.60 22.74
C LYS A 64 -3.51 -10.53 22.82
N ASN A 65 -2.89 -9.57 22.14
CA ASN A 65 -1.44 -9.46 22.11
C ASN A 65 -0.94 -8.82 23.40
N SER A 66 -0.35 -9.64 24.27
CA SER A 66 0.31 -9.19 25.53
C SER A 66 1.81 -9.53 25.53
N GLY A 67 2.36 -9.88 24.35
CA GLY A 67 3.71 -10.42 24.25
C GLY A 67 4.78 -9.40 23.86
N LEU A 68 5.97 -9.91 23.62
CA LEU A 68 7.17 -9.14 23.24
C LEU A 68 7.11 -8.57 21.81
N ILE A 69 6.24 -9.13 20.97
CA ILE A 69 6.09 -8.70 19.57
C ILE A 69 5.08 -7.55 19.52
N SER A 70 5.48 -6.42 18.93
CA SER A 70 4.60 -5.25 18.83
C SER A 70 3.35 -5.52 17.97
N ASP A 71 2.26 -4.82 18.25
CA ASP A 71 0.99 -4.92 17.52
C ASP A 71 1.17 -4.72 16.02
N LYS A 72 2.03 -3.77 15.62
CA LYS A 72 2.36 -3.52 14.22
C LYS A 72 2.94 -4.78 13.55
N LYS A 73 3.85 -5.48 14.20
CA LYS A 73 4.46 -6.71 13.68
C LYS A 73 3.47 -7.88 13.66
N VAL A 74 2.67 -8.04 14.72
CA VAL A 74 1.60 -9.06 14.75
C VAL A 74 0.62 -8.83 13.60
N LYS A 75 0.18 -7.59 13.39
CA LYS A 75 -0.71 -7.22 12.31
C LYS A 75 -0.13 -7.57 10.94
N SER A 76 1.15 -7.27 10.70
CA SER A 76 1.84 -7.58 9.43
C SER A 76 1.90 -9.08 9.17
N ILE A 77 2.30 -9.90 10.16
CA ILE A 77 2.37 -11.36 10.03
C ILE A 77 0.99 -11.94 9.69
N PHE A 78 -0.05 -11.54 10.43
CA PHE A 78 -1.40 -12.06 10.19
C PHE A 78 -2.02 -11.55 8.90
N LYS A 79 -1.67 -10.37 8.42
CA LYS A 79 -2.08 -9.88 7.11
C LYS A 79 -1.53 -10.77 6.00
N GLU A 80 -0.25 -11.11 6.02
CA GLU A 80 0.35 -12.03 5.05
C GLU A 80 -0.28 -13.43 5.13
N LEU A 81 -0.52 -13.94 6.33
CA LEU A 81 -1.20 -15.21 6.52
C LEU A 81 -2.65 -15.20 5.98
N ILE A 82 -3.39 -14.10 6.18
CA ILE A 82 -4.74 -13.91 5.64
C ILE A 82 -4.67 -13.87 4.11
N SER A 83 -3.75 -13.11 3.56
CA SER A 83 -3.54 -12.99 2.11
C SER A 83 -3.24 -14.35 1.47
N ALA A 84 -2.30 -15.11 2.04
CA ALA A 84 -1.95 -16.45 1.58
C ALA A 84 -3.15 -17.41 1.62
N CYS A 85 -3.95 -17.38 2.69
CA CYS A 85 -5.14 -18.22 2.77
C CYS A 85 -6.26 -17.77 1.82
N LEU A 86 -6.44 -16.47 1.61
CA LEU A 86 -7.43 -15.93 0.67
C LEU A 86 -7.11 -16.35 -0.77
N SER A 87 -5.83 -16.39 -1.14
CA SER A 87 -5.41 -16.85 -2.47
C SER A 87 -5.75 -18.33 -2.76
N LEU A 88 -6.03 -19.13 -1.73
CA LEU A 88 -6.56 -20.50 -1.86
C LEU A 88 -8.07 -20.53 -2.14
N GLU A 89 -8.80 -19.47 -1.76
CA GLU A 89 -10.23 -19.31 -2.06
C GLU A 89 -10.43 -18.73 -3.45
N GLU A 90 -9.79 -17.59 -3.72
CA GLU A 90 -9.82 -16.87 -4.98
C GLU A 90 -8.55 -16.02 -5.11
N SER A 91 -7.96 -16.01 -6.29
CA SER A 91 -6.83 -15.12 -6.57
C SER A 91 -7.33 -13.71 -6.89
N LEU A 92 -7.13 -12.77 -5.98
CA LEU A 92 -7.53 -11.37 -6.19
C LEU A 92 -6.64 -10.68 -7.22
N GLN A 93 -7.25 -10.04 -8.20
CA GLN A 93 -6.58 -9.15 -9.14
C GLN A 93 -6.83 -7.70 -8.74
N ILE A 94 -5.76 -6.95 -8.52
CA ILE A 94 -5.80 -5.57 -8.04
C ILE A 94 -5.19 -4.64 -9.08
N ALA A 95 -6.04 -3.80 -9.69
CA ALA A 95 -5.57 -2.73 -10.58
C ALA A 95 -4.99 -1.57 -9.76
N PHE A 96 -3.90 -0.98 -10.21
CA PHE A 96 -3.29 0.17 -9.53
C PHE A 96 -2.48 1.04 -10.49
N LEU A 97 -2.22 2.29 -10.10
CA LEU A 97 -1.40 3.21 -10.87
C LEU A 97 0.05 2.72 -10.92
N GLY A 98 0.45 2.18 -12.07
CA GLY A 98 1.77 1.63 -12.33
C GLY A 98 2.86 2.68 -12.57
N PRO A 99 4.01 2.21 -13.01
CA PRO A 99 4.40 0.81 -13.21
C PRO A 99 4.68 0.07 -11.90
N LEU A 100 5.12 -1.19 -12.01
CA LEU A 100 5.61 -1.95 -10.86
C LEU A 100 6.84 -1.27 -10.23
N GLY A 101 6.98 -1.36 -8.89
CA GLY A 101 8.05 -0.70 -8.12
C GLY A 101 7.69 0.72 -7.64
N THR A 102 6.43 1.14 -7.78
CA THR A 102 5.93 2.44 -7.30
C THR A 102 5.38 2.35 -5.87
N HIS A 103 5.13 3.53 -5.27
CA HIS A 103 4.42 3.61 -3.98
C HIS A 103 2.99 3.05 -4.06
N SER A 104 2.36 3.09 -5.24
CA SER A 104 1.04 2.46 -5.42
C SER A 104 1.11 0.93 -5.28
N GLU A 105 2.13 0.27 -5.84
CA GLU A 105 2.35 -1.17 -5.58
C GLU A 105 2.61 -1.43 -4.09
N ALA A 106 3.41 -0.58 -3.44
CA ALA A 106 3.67 -0.72 -2.00
C ALA A 106 2.37 -0.60 -1.19
N ALA A 107 1.49 0.34 -1.54
CA ALA A 107 0.18 0.49 -0.91
C ALA A 107 -0.73 -0.73 -1.13
N VAL A 108 -0.71 -1.32 -2.34
CA VAL A 108 -1.44 -2.56 -2.64
C VAL A 108 -0.97 -3.70 -1.74
N LYS A 109 0.34 -3.92 -1.63
CA LYS A 109 0.92 -4.96 -0.77
C LYS A 109 0.68 -4.69 0.72
N GLU A 110 0.78 -3.42 1.14
CA GLU A 110 0.47 -3.03 2.53
C GLU A 110 -0.99 -3.33 2.89
N HIS A 111 -1.92 -3.18 1.96
CA HIS A 111 -3.35 -3.41 2.22
C HIS A 111 -3.74 -4.88 2.09
N PHE A 112 -3.41 -5.52 0.97
CA PHE A 112 -3.90 -6.87 0.60
C PHE A 112 -2.93 -8.00 0.94
N GLY A 113 -1.68 -7.70 1.38
CA GLY A 113 -0.59 -8.65 1.46
C GLY A 113 -0.01 -8.99 0.09
N SER A 114 0.87 -10.00 0.05
CA SER A 114 1.67 -10.30 -1.15
C SER A 114 1.08 -11.39 -2.06
N SER A 115 0.07 -12.15 -1.59
CA SER A 115 -0.51 -13.28 -2.33
C SER A 115 -1.67 -12.85 -3.24
N ILE A 116 -1.42 -11.86 -4.11
CA ILE A 116 -2.39 -11.24 -5.02
C ILE A 116 -1.81 -11.12 -6.44
N ASN A 117 -2.68 -10.95 -7.43
CA ASN A 117 -2.28 -10.62 -8.79
C ASN A 117 -2.24 -9.10 -8.97
N LEU A 118 -1.09 -8.59 -9.35
CA LEU A 118 -0.84 -7.18 -9.57
C LEU A 118 -1.17 -6.79 -11.02
N ASP A 119 -2.02 -5.78 -11.20
CA ASP A 119 -2.46 -5.27 -12.49
C ASP A 119 -2.08 -3.78 -12.64
N PRO A 120 -0.81 -3.45 -13.02
CA PRO A 120 -0.36 -2.08 -13.17
C PRO A 120 -0.98 -1.40 -14.40
N ARG A 121 -1.58 -0.22 -14.21
CA ARG A 121 -2.20 0.58 -15.27
C ARG A 121 -1.48 1.91 -15.47
N ALA A 122 -1.59 2.48 -16.67
CA ALA A 122 -0.88 3.69 -17.02
C ALA A 122 -1.50 4.94 -16.37
N THR A 123 -2.82 4.97 -16.22
CA THR A 123 -3.58 6.09 -15.68
C THR A 123 -4.53 5.66 -14.58
N ILE A 124 -5.02 6.63 -13.79
CA ILE A 124 -6.06 6.40 -12.78
C ILE A 124 -7.38 5.98 -13.46
N ASP A 125 -7.71 6.59 -14.59
CA ASP A 125 -8.89 6.23 -15.38
C ASP A 125 -8.86 4.77 -15.81
N ASP A 126 -7.69 4.26 -16.25
CA ASP A 126 -7.52 2.84 -16.59
C ASP A 126 -7.75 1.93 -15.38
N VAL A 127 -7.35 2.35 -14.17
CA VAL A 127 -7.62 1.59 -12.94
C VAL A 127 -9.13 1.48 -12.71
N PHE A 128 -9.86 2.61 -12.79
CA PHE A 128 -11.31 2.62 -12.63
C PHE A 128 -11.97 1.76 -13.72
N TYR A 129 -11.57 1.89 -14.96
CA TYR A 129 -12.08 1.10 -16.07
C TYR A 129 -11.93 -0.42 -15.85
N GLN A 130 -10.77 -0.88 -15.36
CA GLN A 130 -10.55 -2.31 -15.08
C GLN A 130 -11.50 -2.85 -14.01
N VAL A 131 -11.79 -2.04 -12.98
CA VAL A 131 -12.71 -2.44 -11.91
C VAL A 131 -14.16 -2.39 -12.37
N THR A 132 -14.54 -1.35 -13.11
CA THR A 132 -15.91 -1.19 -13.65
C THR A 132 -16.27 -2.36 -14.58
N ASN A 133 -15.33 -2.80 -15.41
CA ASN A 133 -15.53 -3.93 -16.32
C ASN A 133 -15.35 -5.32 -15.67
N GLY A 134 -14.99 -5.37 -14.38
CA GLY A 134 -14.81 -6.63 -13.64
C GLY A 134 -13.54 -7.41 -14.01
N ALA A 135 -12.60 -6.82 -14.76
CA ALA A 135 -11.30 -7.42 -15.06
C ALA A 135 -10.38 -7.46 -13.83
N SER A 136 -10.54 -6.49 -12.93
CA SER A 136 -9.95 -6.50 -11.59
C SER A 136 -11.04 -6.37 -10.54
N GLN A 137 -10.92 -7.11 -9.43
CA GLN A 137 -11.90 -7.07 -8.34
C GLN A 137 -11.85 -5.73 -7.59
N PHE A 138 -10.66 -5.15 -7.44
CA PHE A 138 -10.45 -3.88 -6.76
C PHE A 138 -9.44 -3.01 -7.52
N GLY A 139 -9.54 -1.71 -7.28
CA GLY A 139 -8.55 -0.72 -7.71
C GLY A 139 -7.90 -0.03 -6.51
N MET A 140 -6.61 0.21 -6.57
CA MET A 140 -5.86 1.03 -5.61
C MET A 140 -5.45 2.33 -6.27
N VAL A 141 -5.95 3.45 -5.77
CA VAL A 141 -5.69 4.78 -6.35
C VAL A 141 -5.22 5.77 -5.28
N PRO A 142 -4.22 6.63 -5.58
CA PRO A 142 -3.82 7.70 -4.68
C PRO A 142 -4.96 8.73 -4.59
N PHE A 143 -5.31 9.15 -3.38
CA PHE A 143 -6.39 10.11 -3.15
C PHE A 143 -5.88 11.45 -2.63
N GLU A 144 -4.96 11.42 -1.68
CA GLU A 144 -4.44 12.61 -1.03
C GLU A 144 -2.99 12.38 -0.58
N ASN A 145 -2.15 13.38 -0.79
CA ASN A 145 -0.79 13.40 -0.27
C ASN A 145 -0.61 14.59 0.68
N SER A 146 0.06 14.39 1.82
CA SER A 146 0.22 15.43 2.84
C SER A 146 0.98 16.67 2.33
N SER A 147 1.82 16.52 1.32
CA SER A 147 2.61 17.63 0.75
C SER A 147 1.96 18.29 -0.46
N GLU A 148 1.12 17.59 -1.22
CA GLU A 148 0.58 18.06 -2.51
C GLU A 148 -0.95 18.20 -2.53
N GLY A 149 -1.60 17.69 -1.47
CA GLY A 149 -3.05 17.74 -1.37
C GLY A 149 -3.76 16.65 -2.16
N VAL A 150 -4.96 16.94 -2.60
CA VAL A 150 -5.89 15.97 -3.20
C VAL A 150 -5.53 15.65 -4.65
N VAL A 151 -5.65 14.39 -5.05
CA VAL A 151 -5.43 13.92 -6.43
C VAL A 151 -6.72 14.10 -7.25
N ASN A 152 -6.78 15.20 -8.02
CA ASN A 152 -7.97 15.57 -8.79
C ASN A 152 -8.43 14.47 -9.76
N ALA A 153 -7.53 13.73 -10.40
CA ALA A 153 -7.90 12.63 -11.30
C ALA A 153 -8.74 11.57 -10.56
N THR A 154 -8.37 11.21 -9.35
CA THR A 154 -9.14 10.26 -8.52
C THR A 154 -10.51 10.82 -8.14
N LEU A 155 -10.57 12.13 -7.79
CA LEU A 155 -11.85 12.76 -7.49
C LEU A 155 -12.79 12.74 -8.68
N ASN A 156 -12.31 13.09 -9.88
CA ASN A 156 -13.11 13.08 -11.10
C ASN A 156 -13.66 11.69 -11.39
N CYS A 157 -12.82 10.67 -11.35
CA CYS A 157 -13.27 9.28 -11.54
C CYS A 157 -14.33 8.85 -10.50
N LEU A 158 -14.20 9.26 -9.23
CA LEU A 158 -15.20 8.96 -8.20
C LEU A 158 -16.56 9.66 -8.43
N VAL A 159 -16.55 10.80 -9.12
CA VAL A 159 -17.79 11.52 -9.52
C VAL A 159 -18.45 10.84 -10.69
N ASP A 160 -17.67 10.43 -11.69
CA ASP A 160 -18.15 9.95 -12.98
C ASP A 160 -18.51 8.45 -12.95
N GLU A 161 -17.81 7.67 -12.14
CA GLU A 161 -17.95 6.22 -12.07
C GLU A 161 -18.80 5.77 -10.87
N LYS A 162 -19.50 4.63 -11.04
CA LYS A 162 -20.38 4.08 -10.00
C LYS A 162 -19.66 3.17 -9.00
N LEU A 163 -18.33 3.23 -8.93
CA LEU A 163 -17.57 2.41 -7.99
C LEU A 163 -17.74 2.91 -6.54
N LEU A 164 -17.63 1.98 -5.61
CA LEU A 164 -17.71 2.26 -4.19
C LEU A 164 -16.31 2.32 -3.58
N ILE A 165 -16.12 3.17 -2.57
CA ILE A 165 -14.93 3.15 -1.73
C ILE A 165 -15.09 1.97 -0.78
N CYS A 166 -14.24 0.96 -0.96
CA CYS A 166 -14.26 -0.29 -0.18
C CYS A 166 -13.29 -0.27 1.00
N GLY A 167 -12.36 0.67 1.02
CA GLY A 167 -11.37 0.83 2.08
C GLY A 167 -10.41 1.96 1.81
N GLU A 168 -9.52 2.16 2.75
CA GLU A 168 -8.41 3.10 2.62
C GLU A 168 -7.14 2.55 3.26
N THR A 169 -6.01 2.97 2.78
CA THR A 169 -4.72 2.71 3.42
C THR A 169 -3.84 3.95 3.36
N TYR A 170 -2.94 4.07 4.32
CA TYR A 170 -1.97 5.15 4.40
C TYR A 170 -0.58 4.57 4.24
N LEU A 171 0.21 5.17 3.36
CA LEU A 171 1.60 4.79 3.15
C LEU A 171 2.49 5.99 3.48
N ASP A 172 3.45 5.79 4.36
CA ASP A 172 4.52 6.74 4.60
C ASP A 172 5.46 6.71 3.38
N ILE A 173 5.70 7.87 2.78
CA ILE A 173 6.47 8.00 1.54
C ILE A 173 7.92 8.26 1.89
N GLU A 174 8.73 7.25 1.67
CA GLU A 174 10.17 7.29 1.86
C GLU A 174 10.89 7.45 0.53
N HIS A 175 11.90 8.28 0.51
CA HIS A 175 12.78 8.47 -0.63
C HIS A 175 14.21 8.07 -0.29
N ASN A 176 14.75 7.14 -1.06
CA ASN A 176 16.11 6.63 -0.86
C ASN A 176 16.96 6.91 -2.09
N LEU A 177 18.21 7.27 -1.88
CA LEU A 177 19.20 7.33 -2.95
C LEU A 177 19.74 5.93 -3.18
N ALA A 178 19.59 5.42 -4.39
CA ALA A 178 20.03 4.08 -4.74
C ALA A 178 20.69 4.04 -6.12
N GLY A 179 21.41 2.96 -6.38
CA GLY A 179 22.06 2.73 -7.66
C GLY A 179 22.47 1.28 -7.82
N ARG A 180 23.11 0.95 -8.93
CA ARG A 180 23.67 -0.39 -9.14
C ARG A 180 24.70 -0.71 -8.04
N ALA A 181 24.90 -1.98 -7.70
CA ALA A 181 25.85 -2.40 -6.66
C ALA A 181 27.29 -1.84 -6.85
N THR A 182 27.68 -1.61 -8.10
CA THR A 182 28.99 -1.04 -8.48
C THR A 182 28.99 0.48 -8.58
N SER A 183 27.86 1.17 -8.47
CA SER A 183 27.76 2.63 -8.48
C SER A 183 28.36 3.21 -7.20
N LYS A 184 28.98 4.38 -7.31
CA LYS A 184 29.53 5.14 -6.19
C LYS A 184 29.00 6.58 -6.26
N ILE A 185 28.64 7.16 -5.14
CA ILE A 185 28.17 8.55 -5.06
C ILE A 185 29.22 9.50 -5.66
N SER A 186 30.53 9.29 -5.35
CA SER A 186 31.63 10.14 -5.78
C SER A 186 31.89 10.17 -7.29
N THR A 187 31.42 9.16 -8.03
CA THR A 187 31.61 9.05 -9.49
C THR A 187 30.31 9.15 -10.28
N ALA A 188 29.19 9.29 -9.60
CA ALA A 188 27.89 9.44 -10.23
C ALA A 188 27.80 10.78 -10.98
N LYS A 189 27.27 10.73 -12.20
CA LYS A 189 27.10 11.89 -13.09
C LYS A 189 25.67 12.40 -13.12
N VAL A 190 24.70 11.50 -12.83
CA VAL A 190 23.28 11.77 -12.98
C VAL A 190 22.51 11.18 -11.81
N ILE A 191 21.53 11.95 -11.31
CA ILE A 191 20.45 11.44 -10.46
C ILE A 191 19.15 11.49 -11.25
N ALA A 192 18.50 10.34 -11.40
CA ALA A 192 17.22 10.20 -12.08
C ALA A 192 16.09 10.03 -11.08
N SER A 193 14.96 10.70 -11.27
CA SER A 193 13.69 10.37 -10.61
C SER A 193 12.51 11.11 -11.25
N HIS A 194 11.31 10.83 -10.73
CA HIS A 194 10.12 11.62 -11.02
C HIS A 194 10.33 13.07 -10.51
N PRO A 195 9.82 14.09 -11.21
CA PRO A 195 9.97 15.50 -10.81
C PRO A 195 9.60 15.75 -9.34
N GLN A 196 8.48 15.20 -8.90
CA GLN A 196 7.98 15.29 -7.53
C GLN A 196 9.00 14.77 -6.51
N ALA A 197 9.55 13.57 -6.71
CA ALA A 197 10.52 12.98 -5.79
C ALA A 197 11.83 13.78 -5.75
N LEU A 198 12.27 14.35 -6.89
CA LEU A 198 13.42 15.26 -6.92
C LEU A 198 13.14 16.54 -6.13
N GLY A 199 11.95 17.11 -6.25
CA GLY A 199 11.55 18.29 -5.47
C GLY A 199 11.47 17.99 -3.97
N GLN A 200 10.90 16.86 -3.60
CA GLN A 200 10.79 16.41 -2.21
C GLN A 200 12.14 16.08 -1.54
N CYS A 201 13.20 15.89 -2.32
CA CYS A 201 14.56 15.63 -1.84
C CYS A 201 15.52 16.79 -2.12
N SER A 202 15.05 17.97 -2.53
CA SER A 202 15.87 19.09 -3.02
C SER A 202 16.88 19.56 -1.99
N LYS A 203 16.50 19.73 -0.73
CA LYS A 203 17.40 20.20 0.35
C LYS A 203 18.58 19.23 0.56
N TRP A 204 18.27 17.93 0.60
CA TRP A 204 19.32 16.92 0.75
C TRP A 204 20.27 16.90 -0.45
N LEU A 205 19.71 17.00 -1.67
CA LEU A 205 20.51 17.06 -2.91
C LEU A 205 21.40 18.30 -2.99
N GLU A 206 20.91 19.45 -2.59
CA GLU A 206 21.67 20.71 -2.54
C GLU A 206 22.84 20.65 -1.56
N ASN A 207 22.64 20.03 -0.40
CA ASN A 207 23.65 19.91 0.63
C ASN A 207 24.73 18.85 0.31
N ASN A 208 24.35 17.75 -0.36
CA ASN A 208 25.25 16.60 -0.53
C ASN A 208 25.76 16.44 -1.98
N LEU A 209 24.99 16.86 -2.98
CA LEU A 209 25.26 16.65 -4.41
C LEU A 209 24.79 17.86 -5.25
N PRO A 210 25.29 19.09 -4.95
CA PRO A 210 24.76 20.32 -5.56
C PRO A 210 24.95 20.36 -7.09
N ASN A 211 26.06 19.82 -7.59
CA ASN A 211 26.45 19.93 -9.00
C ASN A 211 26.06 18.72 -9.86
N ILE A 212 25.37 17.73 -9.29
CA ILE A 212 24.99 16.53 -10.04
C ILE A 212 23.83 16.82 -11.00
N LYS A 213 23.91 16.31 -12.22
CA LYS A 213 22.85 16.48 -13.22
C LYS A 213 21.58 15.73 -12.79
N ARG A 214 20.45 16.43 -12.76
CA ARG A 214 19.13 15.84 -12.49
C ARG A 214 18.46 15.42 -13.80
N LYS A 215 17.99 14.17 -13.89
CA LYS A 215 17.26 13.61 -15.05
C LYS A 215 15.84 13.27 -14.64
N LEU A 216 14.89 13.90 -15.31
CA LEU A 216 13.47 13.63 -15.08
C LEU A 216 13.06 12.32 -15.74
N THR A 217 12.20 11.56 -15.06
CA THR A 217 11.60 10.32 -15.54
C THR A 217 10.10 10.33 -15.27
N SER A 218 9.34 9.53 -16.02
CA SER A 218 7.89 9.42 -15.87
C SER A 218 7.44 8.77 -14.55
N SER A 219 8.35 8.05 -13.86
CA SER A 219 8.11 7.45 -12.55
C SER A 219 9.42 7.18 -11.83
N THR A 220 9.35 7.00 -10.50
CA THR A 220 10.49 6.54 -9.69
C THR A 220 10.96 5.14 -10.11
N ALA A 221 10.05 4.26 -10.51
CA ALA A 221 10.39 2.94 -11.03
C ALA A 221 11.19 3.01 -12.34
N LYS A 222 10.85 3.96 -13.24
CA LYS A 222 11.65 4.19 -14.46
C LYS A 222 13.04 4.69 -14.17
N ALA A 223 13.19 5.50 -13.13
CA ALA A 223 14.51 5.91 -12.63
C ALA A 223 15.32 4.72 -12.10
N ALA A 224 14.67 3.77 -11.40
CA ALA A 224 15.30 2.55 -10.92
C ALA A 224 15.85 1.69 -12.08
N GLU A 225 15.08 1.54 -13.16
CA GLU A 225 15.52 0.83 -14.37
C GLU A 225 16.77 1.48 -14.99
N LEU A 226 16.78 2.81 -15.10
CA LEU A 226 17.94 3.55 -15.61
C LEU A 226 19.18 3.36 -14.72
N ALA A 227 19.01 3.45 -13.41
CA ALA A 227 20.11 3.27 -12.46
C ALA A 227 20.63 1.82 -12.46
N LYS A 228 19.77 0.81 -12.67
CA LYS A 228 20.14 -0.59 -12.81
C LYS A 228 21.02 -0.82 -14.06
N SER A 229 20.71 -0.16 -15.17
CA SER A 229 21.42 -0.31 -16.44
C SER A 229 22.72 0.49 -16.55
N ASN A 230 22.82 1.62 -15.82
CA ASN A 230 23.97 2.55 -15.95
C ASN A 230 24.62 2.82 -14.58
N LYS A 231 25.91 2.46 -14.45
CA LYS A 231 26.69 2.63 -13.21
C LYS A 231 26.92 4.10 -12.80
N ASP A 232 26.87 5.03 -13.75
CA ASP A 232 27.09 6.47 -13.51
C ASP A 232 25.77 7.19 -13.16
N THR A 233 24.66 6.45 -13.09
CA THR A 233 23.34 6.96 -12.73
C THR A 233 22.92 6.44 -11.35
N LEU A 234 22.54 7.35 -10.46
CA LEU A 234 21.81 7.07 -9.23
C LEU A 234 20.34 7.40 -9.44
N CYS A 235 19.49 6.90 -8.58
CA CYS A 235 18.04 7.20 -8.60
C CYS A 235 17.52 7.51 -7.20
N ILE A 236 16.45 8.32 -7.14
CA ILE A 236 15.65 8.50 -5.92
C ILE A 236 14.40 7.66 -6.07
N VAL A 237 14.21 6.70 -5.15
CA VAL A 237 13.18 5.67 -5.22
C VAL A 237 12.72 5.24 -3.83
N GLY A 238 11.53 4.64 -3.72
CA GLY A 238 11.06 3.97 -2.51
C GLY A 238 11.76 2.63 -2.27
N SER A 239 11.66 2.11 -1.05
CA SER A 239 12.31 0.85 -0.62
C SER A 239 11.91 -0.35 -1.48
N LEU A 240 10.64 -0.44 -1.89
CA LEU A 240 10.16 -1.52 -2.77
C LEU A 240 10.90 -1.55 -4.12
N ALA A 241 11.18 -0.39 -4.71
CA ALA A 241 11.93 -0.33 -5.96
C ALA A 241 13.38 -0.76 -5.78
N VAL A 242 14.02 -0.39 -4.66
CA VAL A 242 15.38 -0.84 -4.33
C VAL A 242 15.47 -2.36 -4.32
N GLU A 243 14.54 -3.02 -3.63
CA GLU A 243 14.46 -4.47 -3.56
C GLU A 243 14.18 -5.11 -4.92
N LYS A 244 13.13 -4.65 -5.60
CA LYS A 244 12.68 -5.20 -6.88
C LYS A 244 13.73 -5.13 -7.97
N TYR A 245 14.43 -4.01 -8.08
CA TYR A 245 15.47 -3.80 -9.09
C TYR A 245 16.85 -4.26 -8.62
N LYS A 246 16.96 -4.81 -7.39
CA LYS A 246 18.22 -5.26 -6.77
C LYS A 246 19.29 -4.16 -6.77
N LEU A 247 18.88 -2.96 -6.38
CA LEU A 247 19.77 -1.81 -6.26
C LEU A 247 20.45 -1.79 -4.90
N LYS A 248 21.63 -1.14 -4.86
CA LYS A 248 22.30 -0.81 -3.61
C LYS A 248 21.78 0.52 -3.10
N MET A 249 21.36 0.58 -1.86
CA MET A 249 20.99 1.80 -1.16
C MET A 249 22.23 2.56 -0.72
N HIS A 250 22.31 3.84 -1.04
CA HIS A 250 23.43 4.73 -0.72
C HIS A 250 23.09 5.71 0.40
N ALA A 251 21.85 6.19 0.46
CA ALA A 251 21.31 7.00 1.54
C ALA A 251 19.83 6.68 1.71
N GLN A 252 19.33 6.76 2.95
CA GLN A 252 17.94 6.48 3.32
C GLN A 252 17.25 7.75 3.77
N ASN A 253 15.94 7.82 3.55
CA ASN A 253 15.06 8.86 4.08
C ASN A 253 15.60 10.26 3.78
N ILE A 254 15.85 10.54 2.49
CA ILE A 254 16.44 11.80 2.02
C ILE A 254 15.41 12.88 1.69
N GLU A 255 14.14 12.61 1.99
CA GLU A 255 13.04 13.55 1.82
C GLU A 255 13.18 14.78 2.74
N ASN A 256 12.68 15.92 2.26
CA ASN A 256 12.71 17.19 2.99
C ASN A 256 11.84 17.18 4.27
N HIS A 257 10.81 16.36 4.29
CA HIS A 257 9.81 16.23 5.36
C HIS A 257 9.54 14.75 5.64
N SER A 258 9.78 14.32 6.87
CA SER A 258 9.63 12.92 7.31
C SER A 258 8.17 12.47 7.50
N ASP A 259 7.22 13.41 7.50
CA ASP A 259 5.79 13.18 7.69
C ASP A 259 5.02 13.09 6.36
N ASN A 260 5.75 12.90 5.24
CA ASN A 260 5.14 12.73 3.93
C ASN A 260 4.35 11.40 3.87
N ARG A 261 3.04 11.52 3.77
CA ARG A 261 2.13 10.37 3.75
C ARG A 261 1.13 10.50 2.61
N THR A 262 0.90 9.40 1.91
CA THR A 262 -0.14 9.31 0.89
C THR A 262 -1.29 8.42 1.38
N ARG A 263 -2.50 8.94 1.28
CA ARG A 263 -3.74 8.20 1.47
C ARG A 263 -4.15 7.60 0.13
N PHE A 264 -4.36 6.30 0.13
CA PHE A 264 -4.89 5.56 -1.01
C PHE A 264 -6.30 5.09 -0.72
N LEU A 265 -7.15 5.10 -1.73
CA LEU A 265 -8.48 4.49 -1.67
C LEU A 265 -8.48 3.15 -2.40
N ILE A 266 -9.24 2.23 -1.84
CA ILE A 266 -9.60 0.97 -2.48
C ILE A 266 -10.99 1.15 -3.08
N VAL A 267 -11.10 1.05 -4.40
CA VAL A 267 -12.36 1.13 -5.13
C VAL A 267 -12.80 -0.24 -5.63
N GLY A 268 -14.10 -0.49 -5.63
CA GLY A 268 -14.66 -1.77 -6.04
C GLY A 268 -16.17 -1.71 -6.25
N ASN A 269 -16.75 -2.81 -6.75
CA ASN A 269 -18.19 -2.92 -7.01
C ASN A 269 -18.99 -3.43 -5.81
N GLN A 270 -18.33 -3.85 -4.71
CA GLN A 270 -19.00 -4.46 -3.58
C GLN A 270 -19.33 -3.49 -2.45
N LYS A 271 -20.51 -3.64 -1.85
CA LYS A 271 -20.86 -3.01 -0.59
C LYS A 271 -20.07 -3.62 0.57
N ILE A 272 -19.44 -2.77 1.38
CA ILE A 272 -18.72 -3.18 2.58
C ILE A 272 -19.64 -3.05 3.79
N SER A 273 -19.65 -4.08 4.64
CA SER A 273 -20.40 -4.06 5.90
C SER A 273 -19.67 -3.23 6.95
N LYS A 274 -20.42 -2.75 7.94
CA LYS A 274 -19.87 -1.96 9.04
C LYS A 274 -18.80 -2.74 9.82
N THR A 275 -17.67 -2.07 10.09
CA THR A 275 -16.58 -2.62 10.92
C THR A 275 -16.60 -2.09 12.35
N GLY A 276 -17.37 -1.03 12.62
CA GLY A 276 -17.40 -0.29 13.88
C GLY A 276 -16.33 0.82 13.99
N LYS A 277 -15.44 0.94 13.01
CA LYS A 277 -14.49 2.06 12.84
C LYS A 277 -14.45 2.42 11.36
N ASP A 278 -15.52 3.05 10.91
CA ASP A 278 -15.76 3.32 9.50
C ASP A 278 -15.73 4.82 9.21
N LYS A 279 -15.38 5.19 7.99
CA LYS A 279 -15.55 6.51 7.43
C LYS A 279 -16.61 6.47 6.34
N THR A 280 -17.36 7.53 6.20
CA THR A 280 -18.30 7.73 5.10
C THR A 280 -17.81 8.90 4.27
N SER A 281 -17.61 8.68 2.97
CA SER A 281 -17.34 9.76 2.02
C SER A 281 -18.66 10.20 1.39
N LEU A 282 -18.85 11.51 1.31
CA LEU A 282 -20.05 12.11 0.72
C LEU A 282 -19.63 13.01 -0.43
N LEU A 283 -20.23 12.80 -1.59
CA LEU A 283 -20.21 13.74 -2.69
C LEU A 283 -21.49 14.58 -2.59
N ILE A 284 -21.32 15.88 -2.40
CA ILE A 284 -22.45 16.79 -2.19
C ILE A 284 -22.39 17.92 -3.20
N GLN A 285 -23.49 18.14 -3.86
CA GLN A 285 -23.66 19.28 -4.77
C GLN A 285 -24.69 20.27 -4.22
N THR A 286 -24.41 21.55 -4.31
CA THR A 286 -25.32 22.62 -3.89
C THR A 286 -25.42 23.68 -4.97
N ASN A 287 -26.53 24.38 -4.99
CA ASN A 287 -26.69 25.56 -5.87
C ASN A 287 -25.74 26.68 -5.43
N ASN A 288 -25.14 27.38 -6.37
CA ASN A 288 -24.30 28.54 -6.08
C ASN A 288 -25.15 29.74 -5.64
N LYS A 289 -25.50 29.81 -4.35
CA LYS A 289 -26.28 30.90 -3.73
C LYS A 289 -25.66 31.24 -2.36
N PRO A 290 -25.75 32.50 -1.92
CA PRO A 290 -25.32 32.89 -0.57
C PRO A 290 -25.96 32.01 0.50
N GLY A 291 -25.14 31.51 1.45
CA GLY A 291 -25.56 30.63 2.56
C GLY A 291 -25.78 29.15 2.19
N ALA A 292 -25.61 28.74 0.93
CA ALA A 292 -25.81 27.33 0.53
C ALA A 292 -24.92 26.36 1.29
N LEU A 293 -23.63 26.67 1.43
CA LEU A 293 -22.68 25.84 2.19
C LEU A 293 -23.06 25.74 3.67
N VAL A 294 -23.47 26.84 4.29
CA VAL A 294 -23.91 26.85 5.70
C VAL A 294 -25.12 25.95 5.89
N LYS A 295 -26.13 26.06 5.00
CA LYS A 295 -27.33 25.21 5.05
C LYS A 295 -27.00 23.72 4.86
N LEU A 296 -26.02 23.40 4.05
CA LEU A 296 -25.56 22.05 3.81
C LEU A 296 -24.85 21.46 5.04
N LEU A 297 -24.06 22.25 5.76
CA LEU A 297 -23.30 21.80 6.93
C LEU A 297 -24.13 21.74 8.21
N LYS A 298 -25.21 22.53 8.30
CA LYS A 298 -26.05 22.64 9.48
C LYS A 298 -26.59 21.29 10.02
N PRO A 299 -27.10 20.34 9.19
CA PRO A 299 -27.55 19.04 9.69
C PRO A 299 -26.45 18.19 10.35
N PHE A 300 -25.20 18.34 9.92
CA PHE A 300 -24.07 17.65 10.55
C PHE A 300 -23.75 18.23 11.94
N GLU A 301 -23.78 19.56 12.07
CA GLU A 301 -23.65 20.25 13.35
C GLU A 301 -24.74 19.83 14.32
N GLU A 302 -26.03 19.90 13.91
CA GLU A 302 -27.19 19.52 14.73
C GLU A 302 -27.11 18.06 15.21
N LYS A 303 -26.59 17.17 14.36
CA LYS A 303 -26.39 15.75 14.70
C LYS A 303 -25.06 15.43 15.36
N LYS A 304 -24.25 16.45 15.64
CA LYS A 304 -22.89 16.31 16.23
C LYS A 304 -22.00 15.35 15.42
N ILE A 305 -22.12 15.37 14.09
CA ILE A 305 -21.28 14.59 13.18
C ILE A 305 -20.07 15.42 12.83
N ASN A 306 -18.89 14.93 13.17
CA ASN A 306 -17.63 15.56 12.79
C ASN A 306 -17.30 15.26 11.33
N LEU A 307 -16.86 16.29 10.58
CA LEU A 307 -16.38 16.20 9.22
C LEU A 307 -14.86 16.43 9.20
N PHE A 308 -14.11 15.60 8.53
CA PHE A 308 -12.64 15.68 8.42
C PHE A 308 -12.17 15.11 7.10
#